data_ac394ee6c626b7d918180eed1fa0884f
#
_entry.id   ac394ee6c626b7d918180eed1fa0884f
#
_cell.length_a   1.000
_cell.length_b   1.000
_cell.length_c   1.000
_cell.angle_alpha   90.00
_cell.angle_beta   90.00
_cell.angle_gamma   90.00
#
_symmetry.space_group_name_H-M   'P 1'
#
loop_
_entity.id
_entity.type
_entity.pdbx_description
1 polymer ?
#
loop_
_entity_poly.entity_id
_entity_poly.type
_entity_poly.pdbx_seq_one_letter_code
_entity_poly.pdbx_strand_id
1 'polypeptide(L)'
;MRTRLLLLFAFAAATVLMNVASAGNIAHGVEVVVIDAGHGGKFPGAHYGGVYEKDLTLKVALKLGKLVEEGMPGVKVVYTRKTDKALGTDLATDLQARADIANKAGGDLFVSIHVNAAKSSAARGVETLIMGESPKEQRYNENALFENNREDLIDMSDERTAAIVRAY
;
A
#
# COMPACT_ATOMS: atom_id res chain seq x y z
N MET A 1 -21.27 54.06 -27.61
CA MET A 1 -20.09 53.70 -26.81
C MET A 1 -20.35 52.65 -25.70
N ARG A 2 -21.55 52.40 -25.24
CA ARG A 2 -21.85 51.43 -24.15
C ARG A 2 -21.85 49.94 -24.59
N THR A 3 -22.12 49.64 -25.84
CA THR A 3 -22.23 48.27 -26.36
C THR A 3 -20.87 47.59 -26.59
N ARG A 4 -19.82 48.35 -26.87
CA ARG A 4 -18.48 47.80 -27.08
C ARG A 4 -17.76 47.40 -25.78
N LEU A 5 -18.13 48.01 -24.67
CA LEU A 5 -17.53 47.71 -23.37
C LEU A 5 -18.06 46.39 -22.79
N LEU A 6 -19.35 46.07 -23.05
CA LEU A 6 -19.97 44.80 -22.62
C LEU A 6 -19.41 43.57 -23.34
N LEU A 7 -19.05 43.71 -24.63
CA LEU A 7 -18.44 42.64 -25.42
C LEU A 7 -17.01 42.31 -24.97
N LEU A 8 -16.25 43.34 -24.50
CA LEU A 8 -14.89 43.13 -23.97
C LEU A 8 -14.92 42.40 -22.61
N PHE A 9 -15.92 42.69 -21.77
CA PHE A 9 -16.10 41.99 -20.48
C PHE A 9 -16.55 40.54 -20.66
N ALA A 10 -17.42 40.26 -21.63
CA ALA A 10 -17.86 38.90 -21.95
C ALA A 10 -16.71 38.04 -22.51
N PHE A 11 -15.82 38.62 -23.31
CA PHE A 11 -14.66 37.92 -23.85
C PHE A 11 -13.56 37.65 -22.79
N ALA A 12 -13.33 38.59 -21.88
CA ALA A 12 -12.42 38.40 -20.76
C ALA A 12 -12.92 37.34 -19.75
N ALA A 13 -14.23 37.29 -19.48
CA ALA A 13 -14.85 36.27 -18.65
C ALA A 13 -14.79 34.89 -19.28
N ALA A 14 -14.97 34.77 -20.61
CA ALA A 14 -14.86 33.50 -21.31
C ALA A 14 -13.42 32.96 -21.36
N THR A 15 -12.41 33.82 -21.47
CA THR A 15 -10.99 33.39 -21.44
C THR A 15 -10.54 32.97 -20.04
N VAL A 16 -11.07 33.57 -18.98
CA VAL A 16 -10.80 33.15 -17.59
C VAL A 16 -11.46 31.80 -17.29
N LEU A 17 -12.69 31.56 -17.78
CA LEU A 17 -13.38 30.27 -17.63
C LEU A 17 -12.72 29.15 -18.45
N MET A 18 -12.16 29.45 -19.63
CA MET A 18 -11.43 28.45 -20.42
C MET A 18 -10.09 28.05 -19.79
N ASN A 19 -9.42 28.96 -19.05
CA ASN A 19 -8.18 28.63 -18.35
C ASN A 19 -8.41 27.78 -17.09
N VAL A 20 -9.59 27.84 -16.47
CA VAL A 20 -9.93 26.99 -15.34
C VAL A 20 -10.31 25.57 -15.81
N ALA A 21 -10.87 25.42 -17.02
CA ALA A 21 -11.18 24.11 -17.58
C ALA A 21 -9.95 23.37 -18.14
N SER A 22 -8.83 24.06 -18.38
CA SER A 22 -7.59 23.45 -18.88
C SER A 22 -6.64 23.00 -17.76
N ALA A 23 -6.96 23.25 -16.50
CA ALA A 23 -6.21 22.74 -15.33
C ALA A 23 -6.52 21.26 -15.00
N GLY A 24 -7.30 20.59 -15.83
CA GLY A 24 -7.79 19.22 -15.63
C GLY A 24 -6.96 18.11 -16.23
N ASN A 25 -5.75 18.37 -16.76
CA ASN A 25 -4.77 17.34 -17.09
C ASN A 25 -3.68 17.31 -16.00
N ILE A 26 -4.08 17.06 -14.76
CA ILE A 26 -3.15 16.56 -13.77
C ILE A 26 -2.78 15.16 -14.26
N ALA A 27 -1.52 14.95 -14.60
CA ALA A 27 -0.98 13.61 -14.79
C ALA A 27 -1.56 12.72 -13.69
N HIS A 28 -2.06 11.54 -14.06
CA HIS A 28 -2.71 10.62 -13.14
C HIS A 28 -1.82 10.44 -11.92
N GLY A 29 -2.13 11.17 -10.85
CA GLY A 29 -1.48 11.02 -9.56
C GLY A 29 -2.04 9.76 -8.89
N VAL A 30 -1.44 9.36 -7.78
CA VAL A 30 -1.95 8.30 -6.93
C VAL A 30 -3.31 8.72 -6.39
N GLU A 31 -4.38 8.00 -6.77
CA GLU A 31 -5.75 8.26 -6.31
C GLU A 31 -6.18 7.28 -5.23
N VAL A 32 -5.68 6.03 -5.28
CA VAL A 32 -6.01 4.98 -4.33
C VAL A 32 -4.73 4.39 -3.73
N VAL A 33 -4.54 4.56 -2.44
CA VAL A 33 -3.48 3.93 -1.66
C VAL A 33 -4.05 2.77 -0.87
N VAL A 34 -3.53 1.57 -1.11
CA VAL A 34 -3.86 0.38 -0.31
C VAL A 34 -2.79 0.18 0.75
N ILE A 35 -3.19 0.19 2.01
CA ILE A 35 -2.29 -0.04 3.14
C ILE A 35 -2.54 -1.44 3.69
N ASP A 36 -1.51 -2.25 3.64
CA ASP A 36 -1.52 -3.61 4.12
C ASP A 36 -0.81 -3.69 5.48
N ALA A 37 -1.54 -4.08 6.50
CA ALA A 37 -0.96 -4.44 7.79
C ALA A 37 -0.59 -5.92 7.76
N GLY A 38 0.68 -6.24 7.66
CA GLY A 38 1.15 -7.63 7.60
C GLY A 38 0.64 -8.48 8.77
N HIS A 39 0.49 -9.78 8.53
CA HIS A 39 -0.02 -10.74 9.52
C HIS A 39 -1.47 -10.46 9.97
N GLY A 40 -1.91 -11.05 11.11
CA GLY A 40 -3.24 -10.81 11.69
C GLY A 40 -3.96 -12.08 12.11
N GLY A 41 -4.75 -11.97 13.15
CA GLY A 41 -5.50 -13.11 13.71
C GLY A 41 -4.58 -14.25 14.12
N LYS A 42 -4.72 -15.40 13.48
CA LYS A 42 -3.91 -16.60 13.74
C LYS A 42 -2.47 -16.55 13.17
N PHE A 43 -2.16 -15.55 12.36
CA PHE A 43 -0.82 -15.30 11.83
C PHE A 43 -0.15 -14.20 12.65
N PRO A 44 0.63 -14.55 13.70
CA PRO A 44 1.17 -13.56 14.64
C PRO A 44 2.35 -12.76 14.10
N GLY A 45 3.07 -13.29 13.10
CA GLY A 45 4.37 -12.77 12.69
C GLY A 45 5.43 -12.94 13.77
N ALA A 46 6.49 -12.17 13.70
CA ALA A 46 7.56 -12.18 14.69
C ALA A 46 7.03 -11.85 16.10
N HIS A 47 7.63 -12.48 17.11
CA HIS A 47 7.23 -12.29 18.49
C HIS A 47 8.45 -12.07 19.39
N TYR A 48 8.44 -11.02 20.18
CA TYR A 48 9.47 -10.74 21.16
C TYR A 48 8.91 -9.97 22.37
N GLY A 49 9.27 -10.42 23.59
CA GLY A 49 8.92 -9.70 24.82
C GLY A 49 7.41 -9.49 25.06
N GLY A 50 6.57 -10.41 24.59
CA GLY A 50 5.11 -10.29 24.71
C GLY A 50 4.45 -9.41 23.64
N VAL A 51 5.23 -8.92 22.69
CA VAL A 51 4.73 -8.10 21.57
C VAL A 51 4.74 -8.92 20.28
N TYR A 52 3.64 -8.93 19.57
CA TYR A 52 3.49 -9.57 18.27
C TYR A 52 3.60 -8.57 17.12
N GLU A 53 4.22 -8.99 16.03
CA GLU A 53 4.37 -8.18 14.83
C GLU A 53 3.00 -7.71 14.30
N LYS A 54 2.01 -8.59 14.24
CA LYS A 54 0.65 -8.27 13.79
C LYS A 54 0.02 -7.06 14.49
N ASP A 55 0.35 -6.83 15.78
CA ASP A 55 -0.18 -5.72 16.57
C ASP A 55 0.52 -4.41 16.23
N LEU A 56 1.82 -4.48 15.97
CA LEU A 56 2.62 -3.32 15.57
C LEU A 56 2.27 -2.88 14.15
N THR A 57 2.22 -3.82 13.21
CA THR A 57 1.89 -3.52 11.81
C THR A 57 0.49 -2.90 11.70
N LEU A 58 -0.48 -3.39 12.46
CA LEU A 58 -1.83 -2.81 12.50
C LEU A 58 -1.83 -1.36 13.02
N LYS A 59 -1.12 -1.09 14.12
CA LYS A 59 -1.02 0.26 14.69
C LYS A 59 -0.36 1.24 13.71
N VAL A 60 0.73 0.81 13.04
CA VAL A 60 1.44 1.64 12.06
C VAL A 60 0.57 1.88 10.83
N ALA A 61 -0.08 0.84 10.31
CA ALA A 61 -0.97 0.94 9.15
C ALA A 61 -2.12 1.93 9.38
N LEU A 62 -2.80 1.82 10.51
CA LEU A 62 -3.90 2.74 10.85
C LEU A 62 -3.42 4.18 11.02
N LYS A 63 -2.24 4.38 11.62
CA LYS A 63 -1.65 5.72 11.76
C LYS A 63 -1.22 6.29 10.42
N LEU A 64 -0.59 5.48 9.56
CA LEU A 64 -0.19 5.90 8.23
C LEU A 64 -1.41 6.33 7.39
N GLY A 65 -2.45 5.49 7.36
CA GLY A 65 -3.64 5.81 6.59
C GLY A 65 -4.32 7.11 7.03
N LYS A 66 -4.38 7.35 8.34
CA LYS A 66 -4.87 8.64 8.86
C LYS A 66 -4.03 9.83 8.37
N LEU A 67 -2.70 9.70 8.38
CA LEU A 67 -1.80 10.75 7.90
C LEU A 67 -1.95 10.99 6.38
N VAL A 68 -2.18 9.93 5.60
CA VAL A 68 -2.45 10.04 4.16
C VAL A 68 -3.78 10.76 3.92
N GLU A 69 -4.86 10.37 4.62
CA GLU A 69 -6.18 11.00 4.51
C GLU A 69 -6.12 12.50 4.89
N GLU A 70 -5.35 12.86 5.91
CA GLU A 70 -5.17 14.25 6.37
C GLU A 70 -4.24 15.07 5.46
N GLY A 71 -3.15 14.46 4.97
CA GLY A 71 -2.10 15.15 4.23
C GLY A 71 -2.29 15.18 2.72
N MET A 72 -3.13 14.30 2.18
CA MET A 72 -3.35 14.14 0.74
C MET A 72 -4.86 14.17 0.41
N PRO A 73 -5.51 15.33 0.47
CA PRO A 73 -6.93 15.44 0.16
C PRO A 73 -7.24 14.95 -1.25
N GLY A 74 -8.20 14.04 -1.37
CA GLY A 74 -8.58 13.41 -2.64
C GLY A 74 -7.99 12.02 -2.85
N VAL A 75 -7.00 11.59 -2.06
CA VAL A 75 -6.50 10.22 -2.07
C VAL A 75 -7.41 9.33 -1.22
N LYS A 76 -7.90 8.26 -1.82
CA LYS A 76 -8.67 7.23 -1.12
C LYS A 76 -7.73 6.23 -0.45
N VAL A 77 -7.90 6.01 0.85
CA VAL A 77 -7.18 4.98 1.60
C VAL A 77 -8.03 3.73 1.73
N VAL A 78 -7.46 2.59 1.36
CA VAL A 78 -8.04 1.26 1.53
C VAL A 78 -7.11 0.45 2.42
N TYR A 79 -7.66 -0.30 3.37
CA TYR A 79 -6.87 -1.15 4.25
C TYR A 79 -7.18 -2.62 3.96
N THR A 80 -6.20 -3.48 3.99
CA THR A 80 -6.42 -4.93 3.92
C THR A 80 -7.11 -5.44 5.18
N ARG A 81 -6.74 -4.90 6.35
CA ARG A 81 -7.42 -5.13 7.63
C ARG A 81 -7.37 -3.90 8.52
N LYS A 82 -8.38 -3.71 9.35
CA LYS A 82 -8.48 -2.64 10.37
C LYS A 82 -8.58 -3.19 11.80
N THR A 83 -8.55 -4.49 11.94
CA THR A 83 -8.64 -5.20 13.23
C THR A 83 -7.67 -6.38 13.25
N ASP A 84 -7.46 -7.01 14.40
CA ASP A 84 -6.69 -8.25 14.50
C ASP A 84 -7.50 -9.43 13.95
N LYS A 85 -7.39 -9.66 12.65
CA LYS A 85 -8.04 -10.78 11.94
C LYS A 85 -7.12 -11.33 10.85
N ALA A 86 -7.21 -12.64 10.61
CA ALA A 86 -6.71 -13.25 9.39
C ALA A 86 -7.69 -12.98 8.23
N LEU A 87 -7.18 -12.92 7.01
CA LEU A 87 -7.98 -12.73 5.79
C LEU A 87 -8.25 -14.05 5.07
N GLY A 88 -7.45 -15.08 5.39
CA GLY A 88 -7.56 -16.43 4.84
C GLY A 88 -7.53 -17.54 5.88
N THR A 89 -7.83 -18.75 5.43
CA THR A 89 -7.80 -19.97 6.25
C THR A 89 -6.39 -20.56 6.39
N ASP A 90 -5.52 -20.23 5.50
CA ASP A 90 -4.11 -20.61 5.44
C ASP A 90 -3.29 -19.42 4.93
N LEU A 91 -1.96 -19.52 4.95
CA LEU A 91 -1.10 -18.41 4.56
C LEU A 91 -1.31 -18.02 3.08
N ALA A 92 -1.41 -19.01 2.18
CA ALA A 92 -1.59 -18.74 0.77
C ALA A 92 -2.90 -17.98 0.47
N THR A 93 -4.01 -18.41 1.09
CA THR A 93 -5.30 -17.73 0.95
C THR A 93 -5.32 -16.37 1.64
N ASP A 94 -4.57 -16.19 2.72
CA ASP A 94 -4.44 -14.89 3.40
C ASP A 94 -3.69 -13.88 2.53
N LEU A 95 -2.56 -14.28 1.94
CA LEU A 95 -1.79 -13.43 1.02
C LEU A 95 -2.59 -13.09 -0.25
N GLN A 96 -3.26 -14.10 -0.84
CA GLN A 96 -4.12 -13.87 -2.00
C GLN A 96 -5.24 -12.86 -1.70
N ALA A 97 -5.87 -12.96 -0.53
CA ALA A 97 -6.93 -12.05 -0.15
C ALA A 97 -6.45 -10.58 -0.04
N ARG A 98 -5.18 -10.35 0.33
CA ARG A 98 -4.56 -9.01 0.36
C ARG A 98 -4.44 -8.43 -1.04
N ALA A 99 -3.91 -9.23 -1.97
CA ALA A 99 -3.82 -8.85 -3.38
C ALA A 99 -5.20 -8.60 -3.99
N ASP A 100 -6.18 -9.47 -3.71
CA ASP A 100 -7.55 -9.32 -4.21
C ASP A 100 -8.22 -8.03 -3.71
N ILE A 101 -7.97 -7.65 -2.45
CA ILE A 101 -8.45 -6.37 -1.90
C ILE A 101 -7.84 -5.19 -2.67
N ALA A 102 -6.54 -5.22 -2.93
CA ALA A 102 -5.85 -4.18 -3.66
C ALA A 102 -6.35 -4.05 -5.09
N ASN A 103 -6.42 -5.16 -5.81
CA ASN A 103 -6.90 -5.22 -7.19
C ASN A 103 -8.36 -4.78 -7.31
N LYS A 104 -9.23 -5.23 -6.41
CA LYS A 104 -10.64 -4.84 -6.37
C LYS A 104 -10.84 -3.36 -6.05
N ALA A 105 -9.93 -2.79 -5.27
CA ALA A 105 -9.98 -1.36 -4.95
C ALA A 105 -9.51 -0.47 -6.10
N GLY A 106 -8.86 -1.03 -7.13
CA GLY A 106 -8.15 -0.28 -8.16
C GLY A 106 -6.98 0.49 -7.56
N GLY A 107 -6.19 -0.17 -6.69
CA GLY A 107 -5.09 0.49 -5.98
C GLY A 107 -3.96 0.91 -6.92
N ASP A 108 -3.59 2.18 -6.86
CA ASP A 108 -2.44 2.72 -7.60
C ASP A 108 -1.12 2.49 -6.86
N LEU A 109 -1.20 2.42 -5.53
CA LEU A 109 -0.06 2.14 -4.67
C LEU A 109 -0.45 1.15 -3.58
N PHE A 110 0.33 0.09 -3.45
CA PHE A 110 0.21 -0.89 -2.36
C PHE A 110 1.39 -0.74 -1.40
N VAL A 111 1.10 -0.47 -0.13
CA VAL A 111 2.10 -0.29 0.93
C VAL A 111 1.91 -1.37 1.98
N SER A 112 2.77 -2.38 1.98
CA SER A 112 2.78 -3.42 3.00
C SER A 112 3.72 -3.05 4.15
N ILE A 113 3.26 -3.27 5.38
CA ILE A 113 3.96 -2.90 6.60
C ILE A 113 4.28 -4.16 7.39
N HIS A 114 5.56 -4.38 7.62
CA HIS A 114 6.11 -5.47 8.40
C HIS A 114 7.09 -4.95 9.47
N VAL A 115 7.44 -5.79 10.41
CA VAL A 115 8.46 -5.53 11.44
C VAL A 115 9.43 -6.70 11.45
N ASN A 116 10.54 -6.54 10.73
CA ASN A 116 11.55 -7.58 10.58
C ASN A 116 12.15 -7.98 11.94
N ALA A 117 12.34 -9.27 12.15
CA ALA A 117 13.04 -9.80 13.29
C ALA A 117 14.52 -10.04 12.94
N ALA A 118 15.40 -9.76 13.90
CA ALA A 118 16.82 -10.05 13.78
C ALA A 118 17.35 -10.72 15.03
N LYS A 119 18.32 -11.64 14.86
CA LYS A 119 19.01 -12.28 15.98
C LYS A 119 19.89 -11.31 16.78
N SER A 120 20.38 -10.26 16.11
CA SER A 120 21.26 -9.26 16.72
C SER A 120 20.44 -8.15 17.38
N SER A 121 20.68 -7.91 18.65
CA SER A 121 20.10 -6.77 19.39
C SER A 121 20.61 -5.40 18.89
N ALA A 122 21.65 -5.36 18.06
CA ALA A 122 22.15 -4.16 17.42
C ALA A 122 21.39 -3.81 16.13
N ALA A 123 20.60 -4.73 15.58
CA ALA A 123 19.81 -4.46 14.38
C ALA A 123 18.73 -3.41 14.69
N ARG A 124 18.73 -2.34 13.91
CA ARG A 124 17.77 -1.24 14.02
C ARG A 124 17.73 -0.45 12.73
N GLY A 125 16.64 0.20 12.46
CA GLY A 125 16.46 1.03 11.28
C GLY A 125 15.13 0.75 10.60
N VAL A 126 14.97 1.35 9.44
CA VAL A 126 13.83 1.18 8.53
C VAL A 126 14.39 0.77 7.17
N GLU A 127 13.78 -0.23 6.57
CA GLU A 127 14.06 -0.68 5.21
C GLU A 127 12.82 -0.44 4.36
N THR A 128 13.00 0.07 3.15
CA THR A 128 11.95 0.21 2.15
C THR A 128 12.32 -0.61 0.93
N LEU A 129 11.46 -1.53 0.56
CA LEU A 129 11.60 -2.40 -0.60
C LEU A 129 10.63 -1.94 -1.67
N ILE A 130 11.13 -1.76 -2.88
CA ILE A 130 10.34 -1.39 -4.05
C ILE A 130 10.48 -2.51 -5.05
N MET A 131 9.36 -2.96 -5.62
CA MET A 131 9.38 -3.96 -6.69
C MET A 131 10.22 -3.46 -7.85
N GLY A 132 11.27 -4.20 -8.17
CA GLY A 132 12.20 -3.86 -9.24
C GLY A 132 11.96 -4.70 -10.48
N GLU A 133 12.38 -4.17 -11.64
CA GLU A 133 12.19 -4.83 -12.94
C GLU A 133 13.35 -5.76 -13.30
N SER A 134 14.53 -5.60 -12.68
CA SER A 134 15.68 -6.45 -12.98
C SER A 134 15.63 -7.79 -12.26
N PRO A 135 16.20 -8.88 -12.84
CA PRO A 135 16.27 -10.19 -12.19
C PRO A 135 16.98 -10.21 -10.83
N LYS A 136 17.87 -9.23 -10.59
CA LYS A 136 18.58 -9.10 -9.31
C LYS A 136 17.65 -8.47 -8.27
N GLU A 137 16.90 -7.46 -8.63
CA GLU A 137 15.93 -6.77 -7.77
C GLU A 137 14.75 -7.68 -7.45
N GLN A 138 14.27 -8.46 -8.43
CA GLN A 138 13.23 -9.46 -8.22
C GLN A 138 13.64 -10.48 -7.15
N ARG A 139 14.87 -11.03 -7.22
CA ARG A 139 15.36 -11.95 -6.19
C ARG A 139 15.52 -11.31 -4.81
N TYR A 140 15.85 -10.03 -4.77
CA TYR A 140 15.93 -9.28 -3.52
C TYR A 140 14.54 -9.13 -2.90
N ASN A 141 13.55 -8.81 -3.73
CA ASN A 141 12.15 -8.68 -3.32
C ASN A 141 11.54 -10.02 -2.91
N GLU A 142 11.83 -11.11 -3.65
CA GLU A 142 11.40 -12.46 -3.27
C GLU A 142 11.94 -12.87 -1.90
N ASN A 143 13.22 -12.60 -1.62
CA ASN A 143 13.82 -12.89 -0.32
C ASN A 143 13.19 -12.04 0.78
N ALA A 144 12.93 -10.75 0.53
CA ALA A 144 12.30 -9.87 1.49
C ALA A 144 10.85 -10.28 1.78
N LEU A 145 10.09 -10.64 0.75
CA LEU A 145 8.74 -11.20 0.91
C LEU A 145 8.78 -12.51 1.70
N PHE A 146 9.73 -13.36 1.40
CA PHE A 146 9.92 -14.61 2.14
C PHE A 146 10.24 -14.35 3.61
N GLU A 147 11.17 -13.45 3.91
CA GLU A 147 11.52 -13.11 5.29
C GLU A 147 10.39 -12.42 6.04
N ASN A 148 9.69 -11.50 5.39
CA ASN A 148 8.62 -10.73 6.00
C ASN A 148 7.34 -11.55 6.26
N ASN A 149 7.08 -12.56 5.43
CA ASN A 149 5.95 -13.46 5.63
C ASN A 149 6.33 -14.77 6.33
N ARG A 150 7.52 -14.83 6.89
CA ARG A 150 8.02 -15.97 7.61
C ARG A 150 7.25 -16.19 8.91
N GLU A 151 6.25 -17.02 8.83
CA GLU A 151 5.50 -17.60 9.95
C GLU A 151 6.11 -18.97 10.32
N ASP A 152 7.46 -19.05 10.38
CA ASP A 152 8.28 -20.27 10.54
C ASP A 152 8.04 -21.39 9.51
N LEU A 153 7.08 -21.26 8.62
CA LEU A 153 6.59 -22.32 7.75
C LEU A 153 6.01 -21.82 6.43
N ILE A 154 6.67 -20.93 5.71
CA ILE A 154 6.30 -20.82 4.30
C ILE A 154 6.81 -22.10 3.62
N ASP A 155 5.92 -23.04 3.40
CA ASP A 155 6.22 -24.25 2.65
C ASP A 155 6.37 -23.91 1.17
N MET A 156 7.59 -23.63 0.75
CA MET A 156 7.93 -23.37 -0.66
C MET A 156 7.79 -24.63 -1.53
N SER A 157 7.56 -25.82 -0.94
CA SER A 157 7.19 -27.02 -1.68
C SER A 157 5.73 -27.01 -2.13
N ASP A 158 4.88 -26.19 -1.50
CA ASP A 158 3.53 -25.93 -2.01
C ASP A 158 3.60 -24.98 -3.21
N GLU A 159 3.29 -25.51 -4.40
CA GLU A 159 3.35 -24.75 -5.66
C GLU A 159 2.50 -23.48 -5.65
N ARG A 160 1.38 -23.46 -4.93
CA ARG A 160 0.50 -22.30 -4.83
C ARG A 160 1.13 -21.19 -3.98
N THR A 161 1.70 -21.55 -2.83
CA THR A 161 2.43 -20.63 -1.96
C THR A 161 3.65 -20.08 -2.70
N ALA A 162 4.42 -20.93 -3.37
CA ALA A 162 5.56 -20.52 -4.17
C ALA A 162 5.16 -19.60 -5.35
N ALA A 163 4.03 -19.85 -6.00
CA ALA A 163 3.52 -18.99 -7.08
C ALA A 163 3.11 -17.61 -6.56
N ILE A 164 2.46 -17.53 -5.40
CA ILE A 164 2.08 -16.27 -4.77
C ILE A 164 3.32 -15.47 -4.39
N VAL A 165 4.28 -16.07 -3.71
CA VAL A 165 5.54 -15.40 -3.33
C VAL A 165 6.32 -14.90 -4.54
N ARG A 166 6.26 -15.58 -5.69
CA ARG A 166 6.91 -15.15 -6.95
C ARG A 166 6.11 -14.08 -7.71
N ALA A 167 4.81 -13.96 -7.44
CA ALA A 167 3.93 -13.00 -8.13
C ALA A 167 3.90 -11.62 -7.46
N TYR A 168 4.47 -11.52 -6.26
CA TYR A 168 4.69 -10.28 -5.52
C TYR A 168 6.12 -9.78 -5.75
#